data_0b81c5d94e3fd33b2ca1f5b4bfed37bb
#
_entry.id   0b81c5d94e3fd33b2ca1f5b4bfed37bb
#
_cell.length_a   1.000
_cell.length_b   1.000
_cell.length_c   1.000
_cell.angle_alpha   90.00
_cell.angle_beta   90.00
_cell.angle_gamma   90.00
#
_symmetry.space_group_name_H-M   'P 1'
#
loop_
_entity.id
_entity.type
_entity.pdbx_description
1 polymer ?
#
loop_
_entity_poly.entity_id
_entity_poly.type
_entity_poly.pdbx_seq_one_letter_code
_entity_poly.pdbx_strand_id
1 'polypeptide(L)'
;MGILRNNKLNELEQNENTKDDDDVVNNYRKESNLLTPEQIIAIRKKYRLTQLQFAKLLGINKDTLISYENGALQDIAHDNLIRLISDINNFIYLWKLRKYMFYKDEQKCVEEENKIAF
;
A
#
# COMPACT_ATOMS: atom_id res chain seq x y z
N MET A 1 -15.56 -13.78 12.04
CA MET A 1 -15.39 -13.65 10.61
C MET A 1 -13.99 -13.95 10.10
N GLY A 2 -12.94 -13.45 10.75
CA GLY A 2 -11.56 -13.70 10.34
C GLY A 2 -11.22 -15.18 10.35
N ILE A 3 -11.73 -15.96 11.31
CA ILE A 3 -11.40 -17.37 11.43
C ILE A 3 -11.94 -18.15 10.23
N LEU A 4 -13.20 -17.93 9.84
CA LEU A 4 -13.77 -18.62 8.69
C LEU A 4 -13.05 -18.26 7.41
N ARG A 5 -12.75 -16.98 7.24
CA ARG A 5 -12.05 -16.51 6.05
C ARG A 5 -10.65 -17.11 5.98
N ASN A 6 -9.93 -17.12 7.11
CA ASN A 6 -8.60 -17.68 7.15
C ASN A 6 -8.60 -19.17 6.84
N ASN A 7 -9.56 -19.91 7.38
CA ASN A 7 -9.68 -21.35 7.08
C ASN A 7 -9.93 -21.58 5.60
N LYS A 8 -10.80 -20.78 5.01
CA LYS A 8 -11.11 -20.92 3.59
C LYS A 8 -9.89 -20.63 2.72
N LEU A 9 -9.14 -19.59 3.04
CA LEU A 9 -7.94 -19.26 2.30
C LEU A 9 -6.89 -20.35 2.45
N ASN A 10 -6.72 -20.89 3.65
CA ASN A 10 -5.79 -21.99 3.87
C ASN A 10 -6.15 -23.23 3.08
N GLU A 11 -7.43 -23.55 3.01
CA GLU A 11 -7.90 -24.68 2.21
C GLU A 11 -7.56 -24.49 0.73
N LEU A 12 -7.76 -23.29 0.22
CA LEU A 12 -7.45 -22.99 -1.17
C LEU A 12 -5.96 -23.07 -1.46
N GLU A 13 -5.13 -22.60 -0.54
CA GLU A 13 -3.68 -22.69 -0.67
C GLU A 13 -3.25 -24.17 -0.72
N GLN A 14 -3.86 -25.02 0.10
CA GLN A 14 -3.52 -26.43 0.13
C GLN A 14 -3.93 -27.19 -1.14
N ASN A 15 -4.92 -26.67 -1.84
CA ASN A 15 -5.38 -27.28 -3.09
C ASN A 15 -4.49 -26.99 -4.28
N GLU A 16 -3.51 -26.14 -4.12
CA GLU A 16 -2.59 -25.74 -5.19
C GLU A 16 -3.28 -25.19 -6.44
N ASN A 17 -4.53 -24.75 -6.30
CA ASN A 17 -5.26 -24.15 -7.40
C ASN A 17 -5.16 -22.64 -7.30
N THR A 18 -4.03 -22.11 -7.74
CA THR A 18 -3.73 -20.68 -7.63
C THR A 18 -4.76 -19.82 -8.36
N LYS A 19 -5.31 -20.33 -9.46
CA LYS A 19 -6.31 -19.56 -10.22
C LYS A 19 -7.58 -19.35 -9.41
N ASP A 20 -8.07 -20.40 -8.74
CA ASP A 20 -9.26 -20.29 -7.88
C ASP A 20 -8.96 -19.40 -6.66
N ASP A 21 -7.75 -19.54 -6.10
CA ASP A 21 -7.31 -18.68 -5.01
C ASP A 21 -7.30 -17.22 -5.44
N ASP A 22 -6.76 -16.94 -6.63
CA ASP A 22 -6.71 -15.60 -7.17
C ASP A 22 -8.11 -15.04 -7.40
N ASP A 23 -9.03 -15.86 -7.94
CA ASP A 23 -10.41 -15.45 -8.18
C ASP A 23 -11.13 -15.12 -6.87
N VAL A 24 -10.94 -15.95 -5.83
CA VAL A 24 -11.56 -15.72 -4.52
C VAL A 24 -11.03 -14.42 -3.90
N VAL A 25 -9.73 -14.24 -3.92
CA VAL A 25 -9.08 -13.05 -3.36
C VAL A 25 -9.53 -11.80 -4.12
N ASN A 26 -9.53 -11.85 -5.44
CA ASN A 26 -9.93 -10.72 -6.27
C ASN A 26 -11.40 -10.37 -6.08
N ASN A 27 -12.28 -11.37 -5.94
CA ASN A 27 -13.68 -11.12 -5.66
C ASN A 27 -13.87 -10.44 -4.31
N TYR A 28 -13.16 -10.91 -3.29
CA TYR A 28 -13.22 -10.29 -1.97
C TYR A 28 -12.76 -8.83 -2.04
N ARG A 29 -11.64 -8.58 -2.72
CA ARG A 29 -11.10 -7.23 -2.89
C ARG A 29 -12.13 -6.32 -3.57
N LYS A 30 -12.79 -6.82 -4.59
CA LYS A 30 -13.78 -6.06 -5.35
C LYS A 30 -15.02 -5.77 -4.50
N GLU A 31 -15.54 -6.77 -3.81
CA GLU A 31 -16.72 -6.61 -2.96
C GLU A 31 -16.45 -5.68 -1.79
N SER A 32 -15.23 -5.72 -1.24
CA SER A 32 -14.83 -4.87 -0.12
C SER A 32 -14.34 -3.50 -0.59
N ASN A 33 -14.32 -3.27 -1.89
CA ASN A 33 -13.87 -2.01 -2.50
C ASN A 33 -12.45 -1.64 -2.07
N LEU A 34 -11.55 -2.61 -2.10
CA LEU A 34 -10.14 -2.39 -1.77
C LEU A 34 -9.36 -2.06 -3.04
N LEU A 35 -8.29 -1.28 -2.88
CA LEU A 35 -7.39 -1.00 -3.98
C LEU A 35 -6.73 -2.29 -4.48
N THR A 36 -6.49 -2.36 -5.77
CA THR A 36 -5.72 -3.45 -6.34
C THR A 36 -4.24 -3.25 -6.07
N PRO A 37 -3.42 -4.33 -6.13
CA PRO A 37 -1.97 -4.17 -6.01
C PRO A 37 -1.41 -3.16 -7.00
N GLU A 38 -1.91 -3.16 -8.24
CA GLU A 38 -1.47 -2.24 -9.28
C GLU A 38 -1.77 -0.79 -8.93
N GLN A 39 -2.93 -0.55 -8.32
CA GLN A 39 -3.30 0.80 -7.89
C GLN A 39 -2.41 1.28 -6.75
N ILE A 40 -2.07 0.39 -5.81
CA ILE A 40 -1.17 0.72 -4.70
C ILE A 40 0.21 1.09 -5.25
N ILE A 41 0.73 0.28 -6.17
CA ILE A 41 2.01 0.54 -6.82
C ILE A 41 1.98 1.87 -7.56
N ALA A 42 0.89 2.14 -8.28
CA ALA A 42 0.77 3.38 -9.06
C ALA A 42 0.79 4.61 -8.16
N ILE A 43 0.12 4.54 -7.01
CA ILE A 43 0.11 5.66 -6.05
C ILE A 43 1.52 5.90 -5.52
N ARG A 44 2.24 4.83 -5.16
CA ARG A 44 3.62 4.95 -4.69
C ARG A 44 4.52 5.57 -5.75
N LYS A 45 4.44 5.06 -6.97
CA LYS A 45 5.28 5.53 -8.08
C LYS A 45 4.94 6.95 -8.52
N LYS A 46 3.72 7.37 -8.31
CA LYS A 46 3.29 8.75 -8.57
C LYS A 46 4.20 9.74 -7.83
N TYR A 47 4.60 9.40 -6.61
CA TYR A 47 5.46 10.25 -5.78
C TYR A 47 6.92 9.86 -5.88
N ARG A 48 7.27 8.91 -6.75
CA ARG A 48 8.65 8.45 -6.99
C ARG A 48 9.33 7.95 -5.72
N LEU A 49 8.56 7.26 -4.88
CA LEU A 49 9.06 6.72 -3.63
C LEU A 49 9.38 5.23 -3.78
N THR A 50 10.43 4.79 -3.09
CA THR A 50 10.70 3.36 -2.95
C THR A 50 9.68 2.75 -2.00
N GLN A 51 9.61 1.42 -1.98
CA GLN A 51 8.72 0.72 -1.04
C GLN A 51 9.06 1.10 0.41
N LEU A 52 10.34 1.15 0.75
CA LEU A 52 10.76 1.52 2.10
C LEU A 52 10.34 2.95 2.44
N GLN A 53 10.55 3.88 1.53
CA GLN A 53 10.18 5.28 1.74
C GLN A 53 8.68 5.44 1.90
N PHE A 54 7.90 4.78 1.05
CA PHE A 54 6.44 4.86 1.12
C PHE A 54 5.91 4.26 2.42
N ALA A 55 6.42 3.09 2.79
CA ALA A 55 6.03 2.45 4.05
C ALA A 55 6.38 3.35 5.24
N LYS A 56 7.57 3.92 5.24
CA LYS A 56 8.01 4.82 6.31
C LYS A 56 7.09 6.04 6.42
N LEU A 57 6.76 6.65 5.28
CA LEU A 57 5.88 7.82 5.28
C LEU A 57 4.50 7.48 5.80
N LEU A 58 3.95 6.34 5.38
CA LEU A 58 2.62 5.89 5.83
C LEU A 58 2.60 5.38 7.25
N GLY A 59 3.76 5.03 7.81
CA GLY A 59 3.84 4.46 9.15
C GLY A 59 3.46 2.99 9.19
N ILE A 60 3.64 2.27 8.10
CA ILE A 60 3.38 0.83 8.05
C ILE A 60 4.70 0.09 7.85
N ASN A 61 4.69 -1.21 8.18
CA ASN A 61 5.86 -2.05 8.02
C ASN A 61 6.16 -2.26 6.53
N LYS A 62 7.44 -2.19 6.15
CA LYS A 62 7.86 -2.38 4.76
C LYS A 62 7.39 -3.71 4.21
N ASP A 63 7.55 -4.80 4.98
CA ASP A 63 7.17 -6.13 4.50
C ASP A 63 5.66 -6.23 4.30
N THR A 64 4.89 -5.53 5.13
CA THR A 64 3.44 -5.45 4.95
C THR A 64 3.08 -4.76 3.64
N LEU A 65 3.72 -3.64 3.33
CA LEU A 65 3.49 -2.96 2.06
C LEU A 65 3.88 -3.83 0.88
N ILE A 66 5.02 -4.51 0.97
CA ILE A 66 5.47 -5.41 -0.09
C ILE A 66 4.43 -6.50 -0.32
N SER A 67 3.88 -7.08 0.76
CA SER A 67 2.87 -8.12 0.61
C SER A 67 1.61 -7.60 -0.08
N TYR A 68 1.20 -6.36 0.22
CA TYR A 68 0.06 -5.74 -0.46
C TYR A 68 0.33 -5.58 -1.95
N GLU A 69 1.52 -5.14 -2.32
CA GLU A 69 1.89 -4.96 -3.72
C GLU A 69 2.02 -6.30 -4.45
N ASN A 70 2.19 -7.39 -3.71
CA ASN A 70 2.27 -8.74 -4.27
C ASN A 70 0.94 -9.49 -4.23
N GLY A 71 -0.13 -8.85 -3.79
CA GLY A 71 -1.47 -9.43 -3.89
C GLY A 71 -2.16 -9.76 -2.59
N ALA A 72 -1.50 -9.62 -1.44
CA ALA A 72 -2.16 -9.82 -0.16
C ALA A 72 -3.23 -8.74 0.05
N LEU A 73 -4.29 -9.10 0.75
CA LEU A 73 -5.38 -8.16 1.04
C LEU A 73 -4.94 -7.21 2.15
N GLN A 74 -5.05 -5.92 1.89
CA GLN A 74 -4.79 -4.92 2.92
C GLN A 74 -5.98 -4.77 3.84
N ASP A 75 -5.71 -4.42 5.10
CA ASP A 75 -6.81 -4.10 6.00
C ASP A 75 -7.42 -2.75 5.61
N ILE A 76 -8.61 -2.51 6.12
CA ILE A 76 -9.39 -1.31 5.75
C ILE A 76 -8.65 -0.03 6.14
N ALA A 77 -7.98 -0.03 7.30
CA ALA A 77 -7.27 1.17 7.75
C ALA A 77 -6.13 1.52 6.79
N HIS A 78 -5.37 0.53 6.36
CA HIS A 78 -4.27 0.75 5.41
C HIS A 78 -4.80 1.15 4.03
N ASP A 79 -5.90 0.54 3.59
CA ASP A 79 -6.52 0.91 2.33
C ASP A 79 -6.96 2.38 2.35
N ASN A 80 -7.63 2.78 3.40
CA ASN A 80 -8.07 4.16 3.57
C ASN A 80 -6.89 5.13 3.54
N LEU A 81 -5.82 4.78 4.25
CA LEU A 81 -4.63 5.62 4.32
C LEU A 81 -4.00 5.81 2.93
N ILE A 82 -3.87 4.73 2.17
CA ILE A 82 -3.29 4.79 0.83
C ILE A 82 -4.18 5.62 -0.10
N ARG A 83 -5.48 5.46 0.00
CA ARG A 83 -6.42 6.28 -0.79
C ARG A 83 -6.28 7.76 -0.46
N LEU A 84 -6.21 8.10 0.82
CA LEU A 84 -6.08 9.49 1.24
C LEU A 84 -4.78 10.09 0.74
N ILE A 85 -3.68 9.34 0.80
CA ILE A 85 -2.38 9.84 0.36
C ILE A 85 -2.29 10.00 -1.16
N SER A 86 -3.21 9.40 -1.91
CA SER A 86 -3.21 9.57 -3.37
C SER A 86 -3.54 11.01 -3.78
N ASP A 87 -4.19 11.78 -2.90
CA ASP A 87 -4.39 13.20 -3.11
C ASP A 87 -3.09 13.94 -2.79
N ILE A 88 -2.64 14.76 -3.74
CA ILE A 88 -1.36 15.46 -3.60
C ILE A 88 -1.31 16.36 -2.36
N ASN A 89 -2.42 16.98 -2.01
CA ASN A 89 -2.45 17.85 -0.83
C ASN A 89 -2.25 17.07 0.45
N ASN A 90 -2.83 15.88 0.54
CA ASN A 90 -2.63 14.99 1.68
C ASN A 90 -1.20 14.48 1.75
N PHE A 91 -0.62 14.16 0.59
CA PHE A 91 0.78 13.75 0.51
C PHE A 91 1.69 14.85 1.03
N ILE A 92 1.52 16.07 0.55
CA ILE A 92 2.36 17.20 0.97
C ILE A 92 2.21 17.46 2.47
N TYR A 93 0.98 17.42 2.97
CA TYR A 93 0.73 17.60 4.41
C TYR A 93 1.47 16.56 5.24
N LEU A 94 1.32 15.30 4.88
CA LEU A 94 1.96 14.21 5.62
C LEU A 94 3.48 14.28 5.48
N TRP A 95 3.99 14.59 4.29
CA TRP A 95 5.41 14.74 4.05
C TRP A 95 6.02 15.80 4.98
N LYS A 96 5.38 16.95 5.07
CA LYS A 96 5.88 18.03 5.95
C LYS A 96 5.94 17.59 7.40
N LEU A 97 4.97 16.78 7.84
CA LEU A 97 4.96 16.27 9.21
C LEU A 97 6.05 15.22 9.47
N ARG A 98 6.37 14.41 8.48
CA ARG A 98 7.19 13.20 8.69
C ARG A 98 8.54 13.24 8.00
N LYS A 99 8.84 14.28 7.23
CA LYS A 99 10.12 14.33 6.49
C LYS A 99 11.34 14.19 7.39
N TYR A 100 11.23 14.56 8.67
CA TYR A 100 12.35 14.44 9.62
C TYR A 100 12.82 12.99 9.78
N MET A 101 12.01 12.02 9.41
CA MET A 101 12.35 10.59 9.49
C MET A 101 13.25 10.13 8.33
N PHE A 102 13.51 11.01 7.38
CA PHE A 102 14.28 10.70 6.18
C PHE A 102 15.63 11.41 6.22
N TYR A 103 16.64 10.84 5.57
CA TYR A 103 17.93 11.50 5.43
C TYR A 103 17.80 12.77 4.61
N LYS A 104 18.72 13.72 4.82
CA LYS A 104 18.64 15.02 4.15
C LYS A 104 18.68 14.92 2.64
N ASP A 105 19.49 14.01 2.10
CA ASP A 105 19.57 13.80 0.66
C ASP A 105 18.28 13.18 0.11
N GLU A 106 17.66 12.29 0.87
CA GLU A 106 16.34 11.76 0.49
C GLU A 106 15.29 12.86 0.48
N GLN A 107 15.28 13.71 1.51
CA GLN A 107 14.35 14.83 1.60
C GLN A 107 14.46 15.72 0.37
N LYS A 108 15.68 16.06 0.02
CA LYS A 108 15.92 16.92 -1.15
C LYS A 108 15.41 16.26 -2.43
N CYS A 109 15.70 14.99 -2.61
CA CYS A 109 15.28 14.25 -3.80
C CYS A 109 13.76 14.21 -3.92
N VAL A 110 13.06 13.84 -2.83
CA VAL A 110 11.60 13.76 -2.82
C VAL A 110 10.99 15.14 -3.12
N GLU A 111 11.51 16.17 -2.49
CA GLU A 111 10.98 17.52 -2.67
C GLU A 111 11.20 18.04 -4.07
N GLU A 112 12.35 17.78 -4.66
CA GLU A 112 12.64 18.19 -6.03
C GLU A 112 11.78 17.43 -7.04
N GLU A 113 11.69 16.11 -6.88
CA GLU A 113 10.94 15.28 -7.81
C GLU A 113 9.43 15.56 -7.75
N ASN A 114 8.92 15.93 -6.62
CA ASN A 114 7.49 16.23 -6.44
C ASN A 114 7.20 17.73 -6.49
N LYS A 115 8.21 18.55 -6.75
CA LYS A 115 8.09 20.00 -6.88
C LYS A 115 7.46 20.63 -5.64
N ILE A 116 7.90 20.16 -4.47
CA ILE A 116 7.42 20.68 -3.19
C ILE A 116 8.29 21.86 -2.80
N ALA A 117 7.64 23.01 -2.57
CA ALA A 117 8.35 24.21 -2.14
C ALA A 117 8.32 24.33 -0.62
N PHE A 118 9.44 24.72 -0.04
CA PHE A 118 9.57 24.98 1.40
C PHE A 118 10.22 26.31 1.66
#